data_f6cea6d2dae51a5c93c43cd57b503cf1
#
_entry.id   f6cea6d2dae51a5c93c43cd57b503cf1
#
_cell.length_a   1.000
_cell.length_b   1.000
_cell.length_c   1.000
_cell.angle_alpha   90.00
_cell.angle_beta   90.00
_cell.angle_gamma   90.00
#
_symmetry.space_group_name_H-M   'P 1'
#
loop_
_entity.id
_entity.type
_entity.pdbx_description
1 polymer ?
#
loop_
_entity_poly.entity_id
_entity_poly.type
_entity_poly.pdbx_seq_one_letter_code
_entity_poly.pdbx_strand_id
1 'polypeptide(L)'
;MTWLLDVSALVAHLVQSHEHHSRVNAWWPGRTLAVCPITELGFLRVACALGSTMEDARTVLAEFLRDEAPTFIPCDRHALDSPSITSPRKTTDIYLADLATARGWHLATLDEGIAHPAADLIPELPVPP
;
A
#
# COMPACT_ATOMS: atom_id res chain seq x y z
N MET A 1 12.48 -10.41 3.49
CA MET A 1 12.14 -9.01 3.13
C MET A 1 10.67 -8.75 3.38
N THR A 2 10.36 -7.62 3.96
CA THR A 2 8.98 -7.18 4.20
C THR A 2 8.68 -5.97 3.32
N TRP A 3 7.46 -5.92 2.79
CA TRP A 3 6.95 -4.78 2.03
C TRP A 3 5.84 -4.10 2.81
N LEU A 4 5.99 -2.79 3.04
CA LEU A 4 4.88 -1.96 3.51
C LEU A 4 3.99 -1.67 2.30
N LEU A 5 2.71 -1.92 2.43
CA LEU A 5 1.74 -1.66 1.36
C LEU A 5 1.40 -0.18 1.32
N ASP A 6 1.48 0.43 0.15
CA ASP A 6 0.83 1.72 -0.03
C ASP A 6 -0.68 1.54 -0.28
N VAL A 7 -1.40 2.64 -0.34
CA VAL A 7 -2.86 2.61 -0.53
C VAL A 7 -3.22 1.95 -1.85
N SER A 8 -2.49 2.24 -2.94
CA SER A 8 -2.80 1.70 -4.27
C SER A 8 -2.71 0.18 -4.31
N ALA A 9 -1.69 -0.38 -3.66
CA ALA A 9 -1.48 -1.83 -3.62
C ALA A 9 -2.59 -2.52 -2.83
N LEU A 10 -2.97 -1.98 -1.67
CA LEU A 10 -4.03 -2.57 -0.85
C LEU A 10 -5.40 -2.47 -1.54
N VAL A 11 -5.71 -1.33 -2.14
CA VAL A 11 -6.97 -1.17 -2.89
C VAL A 11 -7.05 -2.18 -4.03
N ALA A 12 -6.00 -2.32 -4.83
CA ALA A 12 -5.98 -3.26 -5.95
C ALA A 12 -6.13 -4.71 -5.48
N HIS A 13 -5.56 -5.06 -4.33
CA HIS A 13 -5.69 -6.40 -3.77
C HIS A 13 -7.12 -6.71 -3.29
N LEU A 14 -7.76 -5.77 -2.63
CA LEU A 14 -9.06 -6.00 -2.00
C LEU A 14 -10.27 -5.68 -2.89
N VAL A 15 -10.11 -4.82 -3.90
CA VAL A 15 -11.19 -4.47 -4.82
C VAL A 15 -11.08 -5.33 -6.08
N GLN A 16 -11.92 -6.35 -6.19
CA GLN A 16 -11.84 -7.35 -7.26
C GLN A 16 -12.01 -6.75 -8.66
N SER A 17 -12.79 -5.68 -8.79
CA SER A 17 -13.01 -5.00 -10.06
C SER A 17 -11.90 -4.01 -10.44
N HIS A 18 -10.89 -3.83 -9.59
CA HIS A 18 -9.78 -2.92 -9.87
C HIS A 18 -8.97 -3.42 -11.07
N GLU A 19 -8.57 -2.51 -11.96
CA GLU A 19 -7.84 -2.84 -13.18
C GLU A 19 -6.52 -3.59 -12.92
N HIS A 20 -5.88 -3.35 -11.76
CA HIS A 20 -4.62 -3.98 -11.36
C HIS A 20 -4.80 -5.10 -10.33
N HIS A 21 -6.03 -5.57 -10.11
CA HIS A 21 -6.29 -6.64 -9.14
C HIS A 21 -5.48 -7.91 -9.44
N SER A 22 -5.51 -8.39 -10.68
CA SER A 22 -4.78 -9.59 -11.09
C SER A 22 -3.26 -9.40 -11.00
N ARG A 23 -2.78 -8.22 -11.35
CA ARG A 23 -1.36 -7.86 -11.25
C ARG A 23 -0.84 -7.96 -9.82
N VAL A 24 -1.56 -7.35 -8.88
CA VAL A 24 -1.18 -7.37 -7.47
C VAL A 24 -1.30 -8.77 -6.90
N ASN A 25 -2.37 -9.49 -7.21
CA ASN A 25 -2.58 -10.85 -6.70
C ASN A 25 -1.57 -11.85 -7.24
N ALA A 26 -1.03 -11.66 -8.43
CA ALA A 26 0.05 -12.50 -8.96
C ALA A 26 1.38 -12.26 -8.21
N TRP A 27 1.61 -11.06 -7.75
CA TRP A 27 2.81 -10.69 -6.98
C TRP A 27 2.73 -11.11 -5.51
N TRP A 28 1.54 -11.19 -4.95
CA TRP A 28 1.25 -11.29 -3.51
C TRP A 28 1.77 -12.56 -2.81
N PRO A 29 1.62 -13.78 -3.39
CA PRO A 29 1.91 -15.02 -2.66
C PRO A 29 3.35 -15.13 -2.16
N GLY A 30 3.49 -15.62 -0.93
CA GLY A 30 4.79 -15.90 -0.33
C GLY A 30 5.53 -14.68 0.20
N ARG A 31 4.93 -13.49 0.17
CA ARG A 31 5.55 -12.26 0.65
C ARG A 31 5.10 -11.92 2.07
N THR A 32 6.01 -11.36 2.83
CA THR A 32 5.68 -10.78 4.13
C THR A 32 5.26 -9.33 3.92
N LEU A 33 4.04 -9.01 4.28
CA LEU A 33 3.44 -7.72 4.02
C LEU A 33 3.11 -6.99 5.31
N ALA A 34 3.15 -5.67 5.27
CA ALA A 34 2.86 -4.82 6.41
C ALA A 34 1.87 -3.73 6.02
N VAL A 35 1.12 -3.27 6.99
CA VAL A 35 0.20 -2.13 6.88
C VAL A 35 0.42 -1.16 8.02
N CYS A 36 0.04 0.08 7.82
CA CYS A 36 0.02 1.11 8.85
C CYS A 36 -1.32 1.87 8.79
N PRO A 37 -1.64 2.72 9.76
CA PRO A 37 -2.90 3.45 9.76
C PRO A 37 -3.16 4.27 8.49
N ILE A 38 -2.12 4.85 7.89
CA ILE A 38 -2.28 5.61 6.63
C ILE A 38 -2.76 4.70 5.49
N THR A 39 -2.20 3.51 5.36
CA THR A 39 -2.63 2.54 4.35
C THR A 39 -4.09 2.14 4.57
N GLU A 40 -4.46 1.87 5.82
CA GLU A 40 -5.83 1.48 6.18
C GLU A 40 -6.83 2.60 5.92
N LEU A 41 -6.52 3.82 6.37
CA LEU A 41 -7.38 4.98 6.15
C LEU A 41 -7.53 5.29 4.67
N GLY A 42 -6.45 5.21 3.92
CA GLY A 42 -6.46 5.42 2.48
C GLY A 42 -7.32 4.38 1.76
N PHE A 43 -7.25 3.12 2.17
CA PHE A 43 -8.13 2.08 1.63
C PHE A 43 -9.60 2.41 1.85
N LEU A 44 -9.98 2.75 3.09
CA LEU A 44 -11.38 3.08 3.40
C LEU A 44 -11.89 4.24 2.53
N ARG A 45 -11.07 5.29 2.39
CA ARG A 45 -11.44 6.46 1.60
C ARG A 45 -11.60 6.12 0.11
N VAL A 46 -10.64 5.40 -0.47
CA VAL A 46 -10.66 5.07 -1.89
C VAL A 46 -11.75 4.05 -2.22
N ALA A 47 -11.96 3.05 -1.37
CA ALA A 47 -13.04 2.10 -1.55
C ALA A 47 -14.41 2.78 -1.62
N CYS A 48 -14.66 3.76 -0.74
CA CYS A 48 -15.89 4.54 -0.77
C CYS A 48 -15.98 5.40 -2.04
N ALA A 49 -14.89 5.99 -2.49
CA ALA A 49 -14.86 6.74 -3.75
C ALA A 49 -15.17 5.85 -4.96
N LEU A 50 -14.87 4.56 -4.88
CA LEU A 50 -15.19 3.58 -5.91
C LEU A 50 -16.60 2.98 -5.79
N GLY A 51 -17.40 3.45 -4.83
CA GLY A 51 -18.80 3.07 -4.70
C GLY A 51 -19.15 2.17 -3.52
N SER A 52 -18.17 1.75 -2.72
CA SER A 52 -18.44 0.99 -1.49
C SER A 52 -19.10 1.87 -0.44
N THR A 53 -19.95 1.27 0.41
CA THR A 53 -20.35 1.93 1.65
C THR A 53 -19.18 1.87 2.64
N MET A 54 -19.16 2.78 3.62
CA MET A 54 -18.13 2.72 4.67
C MET A 54 -18.25 1.43 5.49
N GLU A 55 -19.45 0.97 5.75
CA GLU A 55 -19.69 -0.30 6.46
C GLU A 55 -19.05 -1.47 5.72
N ASP A 56 -19.29 -1.57 4.41
CA ASP A 56 -18.72 -2.65 3.59
C ASP A 56 -17.19 -2.54 3.49
N ALA A 57 -16.67 -1.33 3.30
CA ALA A 57 -15.22 -1.12 3.26
C ALA A 57 -14.55 -1.54 4.57
N ARG A 58 -15.14 -1.21 5.72
CA ARG A 58 -14.64 -1.62 7.03
C ARG A 58 -14.69 -3.13 7.20
N THR A 59 -15.74 -3.78 6.72
CA THR A 59 -15.88 -5.24 6.78
C THR A 59 -14.78 -5.92 5.96
N VAL A 60 -14.55 -5.47 4.74
CA VAL A 60 -13.50 -6.01 3.87
C VAL A 60 -12.13 -5.83 4.50
N LEU A 61 -11.84 -4.65 5.04
CA LEU A 61 -10.56 -4.40 5.72
C LEU A 61 -10.39 -5.30 6.94
N ALA A 62 -11.44 -5.46 7.76
CA ALA A 62 -11.38 -6.32 8.94
C ALA A 62 -11.13 -7.79 8.59
N GLU A 63 -11.76 -8.29 7.53
CA GLU A 63 -11.53 -9.64 7.03
C GLU A 63 -10.10 -9.83 6.55
N PHE A 64 -9.56 -8.86 5.82
CA PHE A 64 -8.17 -8.87 5.37
C PHE A 64 -7.21 -8.94 6.56
N LEU A 65 -7.38 -8.08 7.55
CA LEU A 65 -6.51 -8.05 8.73
C LEU A 65 -6.58 -9.34 9.54
N ARG A 66 -7.76 -9.96 9.63
CA ARG A 66 -7.94 -11.22 10.33
C ARG A 66 -7.35 -12.41 9.56
N ASP A 67 -7.66 -12.52 8.28
CA ASP A 67 -7.39 -13.72 7.49
C ASP A 67 -5.95 -13.76 6.97
N GLU A 68 -5.41 -12.63 6.56
CA GLU A 68 -4.04 -12.54 6.04
C GLU A 68 -3.03 -12.09 7.09
N ALA A 69 -3.50 -11.51 8.19
CA ALA A 69 -2.69 -11.11 9.36
C ALA A 69 -1.38 -10.40 8.97
N PRO A 70 -1.45 -9.31 8.19
CA PRO A 70 -0.23 -8.57 7.84
C PRO A 70 0.41 -7.98 9.11
N THR A 71 1.71 -7.71 9.03
CA THR A 71 2.40 -7.00 10.11
C THR A 71 1.82 -5.58 10.22
N PHE A 72 1.41 -5.19 11.42
CA PHE A 72 0.96 -3.82 11.67
C PHE A 72 2.11 -2.98 12.24
N ILE A 73 2.30 -1.78 11.71
CA ILE A 73 3.27 -0.81 12.25
C ILE A 73 2.58 0.54 12.48
N PRO A 74 2.95 1.26 13.58
CA PRO A 74 2.43 2.60 13.79
C PRO A 74 3.09 3.61 12.85
N CYS A 75 2.43 4.75 12.62
CA CYS A 75 3.02 5.90 11.97
C CYS A 75 3.74 6.75 13.03
N ASP A 76 4.90 6.28 13.49
CA ASP A 76 5.61 6.82 14.66
C ASP A 76 6.70 7.84 14.31
N ARG A 77 6.71 8.34 13.08
CA ARG A 77 7.62 9.39 12.64
C ARG A 77 6.85 10.69 12.42
N HIS A 78 7.44 11.80 12.81
CA HIS A 78 6.92 13.10 12.43
C HIS A 78 7.16 13.35 10.93
N ALA A 79 6.28 14.14 10.30
CA ALA A 79 6.47 14.52 8.88
C ALA A 79 7.81 15.22 8.65
N LEU A 80 8.27 16.00 9.62
CA LEU A 80 9.56 16.68 9.53
C LEU A 80 10.77 15.73 9.61
N ASP A 81 10.56 14.49 10.07
CA ASP A 81 11.61 13.47 10.09
C ASP A 81 11.74 12.74 8.75
N SER A 82 11.01 13.17 7.73
CA SER A 82 11.06 12.61 6.38
C SER A 82 11.73 13.60 5.44
N PRO A 83 13.08 13.59 5.37
CA PRO A 83 13.84 14.56 4.55
C PRO A 83 13.61 14.37 3.05
N SER A 84 13.11 13.23 2.63
CA SER A 84 12.78 12.95 1.23
C SER A 84 11.55 13.71 0.75
N ILE A 85 10.74 14.29 1.65
CA ILE A 85 9.60 15.13 1.30
C ILE A 85 10.13 16.52 0.93
N THR A 86 10.26 16.78 -0.37
CA THR A 86 10.84 18.03 -0.89
C THR A 86 9.86 18.84 -1.73
N SER A 87 8.64 18.33 -1.92
CA SER A 87 7.58 19.03 -2.67
C SER A 87 6.22 18.60 -2.12
N PRO A 88 5.14 19.33 -2.44
CA PRO A 88 3.80 18.92 -2.01
C PRO A 88 3.27 17.68 -2.74
N ARG A 89 3.98 17.22 -3.77
CA ARG A 89 3.56 16.05 -4.56
C ARG A 89 4.00 14.78 -3.85
N LYS A 90 3.10 13.80 -3.79
CA LYS A 90 3.39 12.47 -3.24
C LYS A 90 3.87 12.49 -1.78
N THR A 91 3.46 13.48 -1.00
CA THR A 91 3.93 13.62 0.39
C THR A 91 3.65 12.38 1.22
N THR A 92 2.44 11.82 1.10
CA THR A 92 2.04 10.62 1.84
C THR A 92 2.85 9.40 1.40
N ASP A 93 3.03 9.21 0.09
CA ASP A 93 3.78 8.07 -0.43
C ASP A 93 5.26 8.13 -0.05
N ILE A 94 5.85 9.32 -0.08
CA ILE A 94 7.24 9.54 0.35
C ILE A 94 7.38 9.27 1.86
N TYR A 95 6.42 9.73 2.67
CA TYR A 95 6.40 9.42 4.10
C TYR A 95 6.37 7.92 4.34
N LEU A 96 5.50 7.18 3.63
CA LEU A 96 5.42 5.73 3.74
C LEU A 96 6.72 5.05 3.31
N ALA A 97 7.36 5.54 2.27
CA ALA A 97 8.65 5.02 1.81
C ALA A 97 9.76 5.24 2.86
N ASP A 98 9.80 6.40 3.51
CA ASP A 98 10.72 6.67 4.61
C ASP A 98 10.42 5.79 5.83
N LEU A 99 9.14 5.55 6.13
CA LEU A 99 8.72 4.66 7.21
C LEU A 99 9.18 3.22 6.95
N ALA A 100 9.08 2.75 5.72
CA ALA A 100 9.59 1.44 5.30
C ALA A 100 11.11 1.38 5.42
N THR A 101 11.81 2.40 4.94
CA THR A 101 13.27 2.49 5.00
C THR A 101 13.79 2.40 6.44
N ALA A 102 13.12 3.04 7.39
CA ALA A 102 13.51 3.00 8.79
C ALA A 102 13.50 1.59 9.38
N ARG A 103 12.80 0.66 8.75
CA ARG A 103 12.74 -0.75 9.15
C ARG A 103 13.53 -1.68 8.23
N GLY A 104 14.24 -1.13 7.24
CA GLY A 104 14.96 -1.93 6.25
C GLY A 104 14.03 -2.64 5.25
N TRP A 105 12.84 -2.11 5.03
CA TRP A 105 11.82 -2.65 4.13
C TRP A 105 11.69 -1.85 2.86
N HIS A 106 10.91 -2.36 1.91
CA HIS A 106 10.44 -1.63 0.74
C HIS A 106 8.99 -1.18 0.89
N LEU A 107 8.60 -0.19 0.10
CA LEU A 107 7.20 0.20 -0.10
C LEU A 107 6.70 -0.47 -1.38
N ALA A 108 5.69 -1.30 -1.27
CA ALA A 108 5.05 -1.91 -2.44
C ALA A 108 4.02 -0.95 -3.01
N THR A 109 4.15 -0.60 -4.26
CA THR A 109 3.32 0.42 -4.90
C THR A 109 3.00 0.07 -6.35
N LEU A 110 1.89 0.63 -6.84
CA LEU A 110 1.54 0.64 -8.27
C LEU A 110 1.86 2.00 -8.93
N ASP A 111 2.35 2.96 -8.17
CA ASP A 111 2.61 4.32 -8.63
C ASP A 111 4.05 4.47 -9.13
N GLU A 112 4.22 4.65 -10.44
CA GLU A 112 5.52 4.88 -11.06
C GLU A 112 6.12 6.25 -10.73
N GLY A 113 5.31 7.16 -10.21
CA GLY A 113 5.72 8.54 -9.92
C GLY A 113 6.40 8.75 -8.56
N ILE A 114 6.62 7.69 -7.78
CA ILE A 114 7.28 7.82 -6.48
C ILE A 114 8.80 7.75 -6.67
N ALA A 115 9.45 8.91 -6.60
CA ALA A 115 10.90 9.01 -6.71
C ALA A 115 11.55 8.77 -5.33
N HIS A 116 11.70 7.50 -4.96
CA HIS A 116 12.29 7.11 -3.69
C HIS A 116 12.97 5.74 -3.82
N PRO A 117 14.17 5.53 -3.24
CA PRO A 117 14.90 4.26 -3.38
C PRO A 117 14.15 3.05 -2.82
N ALA A 118 13.32 3.23 -1.78
CA ALA A 118 12.55 2.14 -1.18
C ALA A 118 11.26 1.82 -1.94
N ALA A 119 10.83 2.66 -2.88
CA ALA A 119 9.63 2.39 -3.67
C ALA A 119 9.91 1.23 -4.62
N ASP A 120 9.16 0.15 -4.44
CA ASP A 120 9.26 -1.07 -5.23
C ASP A 120 7.97 -1.22 -6.03
N LEU A 121 8.07 -0.98 -7.33
CA LEU A 121 6.92 -1.05 -8.21
C LEU A 121 6.51 -2.51 -8.40
N ILE A 122 5.27 -2.82 -8.09
CA ILE A 122 4.72 -4.15 -8.35
C ILE A 122 4.75 -4.41 -9.85
N PRO A 123 5.40 -5.49 -10.33
CA PRO A 123 5.59 -5.71 -11.75
C PRO A 123 4.27 -5.98 -12.48
N GLU A 124 4.22 -5.59 -13.73
CA GLU A 124 3.11 -5.95 -14.60
C GLU A 124 3.07 -7.45 -14.87
N LEU A 125 1.89 -7.96 -15.18
CA LEU A 125 1.75 -9.34 -15.61
C LEU A 125 2.54 -9.56 -16.91
N PRO A 126 3.19 -10.75 -17.07
CA PRO A 126 3.84 -11.05 -18.34
C PRO A 126 2.84 -11.01 -19.50
N VAL A 127 3.26 -10.41 -20.61
CA VAL A 127 2.47 -10.46 -21.85
C VAL A 127 2.58 -11.87 -22.40
N PRO A 128 1.46 -12.55 -22.74
CA PRO A 128 1.51 -13.87 -23.37
C PRO A 128 2.33 -13.83 -24.68
N PRO A 129 3.15 -14.85 -24.96
CA PRO A 129 3.90 -14.91 -26.20
C PRO A 129 3.03 -15.02 -27.44
#